data_36fe8b02fbb70a389862bce8202d4475
#
_entry.id   36fe8b02fbb70a389862bce8202d4475
#
_cell.length_a   1.000
_cell.length_b   1.000
_cell.length_c   1.000
_cell.angle_alpha   90.00
_cell.angle_beta   90.00
_cell.angle_gamma   90.00
#
_symmetry.space_group_name_H-M   'P 1'
#
loop_
_entity.id
_entity.type
_entity.pdbx_description
1 polymer ?
#
loop_
_entity_poly.entity_id
_entity_poly.type
_entity_poly.pdbx_seq_one_letter_code
_entity_poly.pdbx_strand_id
1 'polypeptide(L)'
;MADGYHDGYHLGLDVLLDGRRLSPVQRRIAHYLSEHLDEAIFLSSVELAERAGVSQPSVTRFAMVLGFAGYPELKQALRPLVLGGGVEAPRESLLRGAIDCEIRNLALVRERLAAFPLKELGEQLAATEPLPVLGLRVSCGLATTFAYYARRIHPDVRLLTHGGSELADGLHAARRAGAEWVVAVVLPRYPAEALQALDYAGKLGLRVAAITDSAGFPADVVLDAPVGDRLVFDSHAAPLALAMALVEAMADAVPLRTRARLDEYERMAEETGTFLPGDVA
;
A
#
# COMPACT_ATOMS: atom_id res chain seq x y z
N MET A 1 -23.11 -12.70 31.99
CA MET A 1 -22.84 -11.26 32.15
C MET A 1 -21.33 -11.11 32.45
N ALA A 2 -20.47 -11.19 31.46
CA ALA A 2 -19.01 -10.98 31.56
C ALA A 2 -18.40 -10.68 30.17
N ASP A 3 -19.02 -9.80 29.35
CA ASP A 3 -18.53 -9.46 28.02
C ASP A 3 -18.20 -7.97 27.81
N GLY A 4 -18.01 -7.20 28.88
CA GLY A 4 -17.85 -5.75 28.79
C GLY A 4 -16.44 -5.19 29.07
N TYR A 5 -15.43 -6.03 29.36
CA TYR A 5 -14.11 -5.54 29.85
C TYR A 5 -12.95 -5.64 28.87
N HIS A 6 -13.12 -6.28 27.71
CA HIS A 6 -12.04 -6.50 26.73
C HIS A 6 -11.79 -5.34 25.75
N ASP A 7 -12.75 -4.43 25.57
CA ASP A 7 -12.63 -3.33 24.61
C ASP A 7 -11.83 -2.10 25.10
N GLY A 8 -11.60 -1.96 26.38
CA GLY A 8 -11.08 -0.70 26.96
C GLY A 8 -9.59 -0.42 26.70
N TYR A 9 -8.75 -1.45 26.52
CA TYR A 9 -7.29 -1.27 26.37
C TYR A 9 -6.87 -1.07 24.91
N HIS A 10 -7.49 -1.80 24.01
CA HIS A 10 -7.33 -1.59 22.59
C HIS A 10 -7.79 -0.18 22.21
N LEU A 11 -8.87 0.31 22.80
CA LEU A 11 -9.36 1.67 22.57
C LEU A 11 -8.34 2.75 23.00
N GLY A 12 -7.59 2.54 24.08
CA GLY A 12 -6.62 3.53 24.59
C GLY A 12 -5.35 3.61 23.77
N LEU A 13 -4.75 2.48 23.38
CA LEU A 13 -3.55 2.45 22.54
C LEU A 13 -3.91 2.76 21.09
N ASP A 14 -5.01 2.22 20.56
CA ASP A 14 -5.54 2.51 19.23
C ASP A 14 -5.83 4.00 19.04
N VAL A 15 -6.36 4.69 20.04
CA VAL A 15 -6.56 6.15 20.00
C VAL A 15 -5.23 6.91 19.87
N LEU A 16 -4.18 6.44 20.55
CA LEU A 16 -2.84 7.05 20.43
C LEU A 16 -2.20 6.79 19.06
N LEU A 17 -2.57 5.69 18.40
CA LEU A 17 -2.05 5.27 17.09
C LEU A 17 -2.89 5.81 15.94
N ASP A 18 -4.14 6.22 16.19
CA ASP A 18 -5.10 6.61 15.16
C ASP A 18 -4.59 7.75 14.30
N GLY A 19 -4.75 7.59 12.98
CA GLY A 19 -4.30 8.55 11.96
C GLY A 19 -2.78 8.68 11.78
N ARG A 20 -1.96 7.86 12.47
CA ARG A 20 -0.49 7.95 12.42
C ARG A 20 0.11 6.93 11.47
N ARG A 21 0.94 7.39 10.55
CA ARG A 21 1.70 6.51 9.63
C ARG A 21 2.96 5.99 10.32
N LEU A 22 2.89 4.78 10.83
CA LEU A 22 4.01 4.13 11.52
C LEU A 22 4.93 3.40 10.53
N SER A 23 6.24 3.46 10.78
CA SER A 23 7.22 2.62 10.07
C SER A 23 7.11 1.15 10.53
N PRO A 24 7.64 0.16 9.77
CA PRO A 24 7.63 -1.23 10.20
C PRO A 24 8.25 -1.45 11.58
N VAL A 25 9.33 -0.73 11.91
CA VAL A 25 9.96 -0.78 13.23
C VAL A 25 9.04 -0.22 14.32
N GLN A 26 8.35 0.88 14.04
CA GLN A 26 7.38 1.48 14.97
C GLN A 26 6.15 0.60 15.18
N ARG A 27 5.68 -0.09 14.15
CA ARG A 27 4.60 -1.07 14.26
C ARG A 27 4.98 -2.29 15.09
N ARG A 28 6.22 -2.76 15.00
CA ARG A 28 6.71 -3.81 15.90
C ARG A 28 6.65 -3.37 17.37
N ILE A 29 6.99 -2.12 17.66
CA ILE A 29 6.87 -1.58 19.01
C ILE A 29 5.40 -1.46 19.43
N ALA A 30 4.56 -0.89 18.57
CA ALA A 30 3.13 -0.79 18.81
C ALA A 30 2.48 -2.15 19.04
N HIS A 31 2.84 -3.13 18.23
CA HIS A 31 2.36 -4.52 18.35
C HIS A 31 2.80 -5.15 19.66
N TYR A 32 4.09 -5.03 20.04
CA TYR A 32 4.56 -5.53 21.33
C TYR A 32 3.80 -4.87 22.49
N LEU A 33 3.59 -3.55 22.41
CA LEU A 33 2.81 -2.83 23.43
C LEU A 33 1.35 -3.28 23.48
N SER A 34 0.72 -3.62 22.37
CA SER A 34 -0.66 -4.10 22.36
C SER A 34 -0.82 -5.52 22.92
N GLU A 35 0.20 -6.37 22.76
CA GLU A 35 0.18 -7.75 23.26
C GLU A 35 0.66 -7.88 24.73
N HIS A 36 1.51 -6.96 25.18
CA HIS A 36 2.21 -7.07 26.47
C HIS A 36 2.16 -5.75 27.26
N LEU A 37 1.02 -5.05 27.23
CA LEU A 37 0.91 -3.74 27.82
C LEU A 37 1.14 -3.76 29.34
N ASP A 38 0.64 -4.78 30.00
CA ASP A 38 0.77 -5.03 31.43
C ASP A 38 2.23 -5.18 31.87
N GLU A 39 3.06 -5.84 31.07
CA GLU A 39 4.50 -5.98 31.29
C GLU A 39 5.25 -4.72 30.85
N ALA A 40 4.89 -4.16 29.70
CA ALA A 40 5.60 -3.05 29.04
C ALA A 40 5.66 -1.79 29.91
N ILE A 41 4.64 -1.52 30.73
CA ILE A 41 4.63 -0.37 31.66
C ILE A 41 5.68 -0.46 32.76
N PHE A 42 6.33 -1.61 32.96
CA PHE A 42 7.41 -1.78 33.92
C PHE A 42 8.79 -1.79 33.24
N LEU A 43 8.86 -2.07 31.93
CA LEU A 43 10.11 -2.15 31.18
C LEU A 43 10.76 -0.77 31.02
N SER A 44 12.08 -0.75 30.97
CA SER A 44 12.88 0.38 30.48
C SER A 44 12.83 0.44 28.94
N SER A 45 13.26 1.54 28.34
CA SER A 45 13.36 1.66 26.87
C SER A 45 14.32 0.65 26.24
N VAL A 46 15.33 0.20 27.01
CA VAL A 46 16.30 -0.82 26.56
C VAL A 46 15.63 -2.20 26.58
N GLU A 47 14.98 -2.57 27.67
CA GLU A 47 14.29 -3.85 27.79
C GLU A 47 13.14 -3.96 26.80
N LEU A 48 12.36 -2.90 26.60
CA LEU A 48 11.33 -2.87 25.56
C LEU A 48 11.92 -3.06 24.17
N ALA A 49 13.05 -2.42 23.88
CA ALA A 49 13.74 -2.56 22.60
C ALA A 49 14.17 -4.01 22.35
N GLU A 50 14.76 -4.66 23.35
CA GLU A 50 15.18 -6.08 23.30
C GLU A 50 13.97 -7.00 23.04
N ARG A 51 12.87 -6.82 23.80
CA ARG A 51 11.65 -7.63 23.67
C ARG A 51 10.96 -7.43 22.32
N ALA A 52 10.85 -6.19 21.86
CA ALA A 52 10.26 -5.88 20.56
C ALA A 52 11.20 -6.19 19.37
N GLY A 53 12.48 -6.59 19.63
CA GLY A 53 13.48 -6.89 18.61
C GLY A 53 13.84 -5.66 17.77
N VAL A 54 13.99 -4.49 18.41
CA VAL A 54 14.32 -3.20 17.78
C VAL A 54 15.48 -2.52 18.53
N SER A 55 15.96 -1.39 18.02
CA SER A 55 16.97 -0.60 18.73
C SER A 55 16.32 0.35 19.76
N GLN A 56 17.00 0.60 20.88
CA GLN A 56 16.55 1.55 21.91
C GLN A 56 16.23 2.95 21.34
N PRO A 57 17.02 3.55 20.41
CA PRO A 57 16.65 4.81 19.79
C PRO A 57 15.35 4.74 18.99
N SER A 58 14.94 3.56 18.49
CA SER A 58 13.66 3.38 17.80
C SER A 58 12.49 3.47 18.77
N VAL A 59 12.63 2.97 20.00
CA VAL A 59 11.62 3.11 21.07
C VAL A 59 11.43 4.58 21.43
N THR A 60 12.52 5.34 21.59
CA THR A 60 12.44 6.78 21.88
C THR A 60 11.76 7.55 20.74
N ARG A 61 12.15 7.28 19.48
CA ARG A 61 11.53 7.90 18.30
C ARG A 61 10.07 7.53 18.16
N PHE A 62 9.69 6.31 18.51
CA PHE A 62 8.28 5.89 18.51
C PHE A 62 7.46 6.73 19.50
N ALA A 63 7.93 6.90 20.73
CA ALA A 63 7.27 7.76 21.71
C ALA A 63 7.13 9.21 21.21
N MET A 64 8.17 9.75 20.57
CA MET A 64 8.13 11.10 19.98
C MET A 64 7.12 11.22 18.83
N VAL A 65 6.99 10.20 17.99
CA VAL A 65 5.96 10.16 16.92
C VAL A 65 4.55 10.16 17.51
N LEU A 66 4.36 9.56 18.69
CA LEU A 66 3.09 9.58 19.41
C LEU A 66 2.84 10.90 20.16
N GLY A 67 3.80 11.85 20.12
CA GLY A 67 3.65 13.18 20.73
C GLY A 67 4.19 13.28 22.15
N PHE A 68 4.94 12.28 22.63
CA PHE A 68 5.57 12.28 23.95
C PHE A 68 7.04 12.70 23.86
N ALA A 69 7.60 13.31 24.90
CA ALA A 69 9.01 13.70 24.94
C ALA A 69 9.98 12.51 24.91
N GLY A 70 9.50 11.32 25.22
CA GLY A 70 10.24 10.06 25.17
C GLY A 70 9.48 8.90 25.78
N TYR A 71 10.11 7.72 25.79
CA TYR A 71 9.46 6.50 26.31
C TYR A 71 9.00 6.59 27.78
N PRO A 72 9.71 7.26 28.72
CA PRO A 72 9.23 7.40 30.08
C PRO A 72 7.87 8.08 30.19
N GLU A 73 7.62 9.11 29.39
CA GLU A 73 6.34 9.83 29.36
C GLU A 73 5.25 9.00 28.70
N LEU A 74 5.53 8.35 27.56
CA LEU A 74 4.61 7.38 26.95
C LEU A 74 4.22 6.28 27.95
N LYS A 75 5.20 5.69 28.63
CA LYS A 75 4.97 4.66 29.65
C LYS A 75 4.05 5.15 30.77
N GLN A 76 4.21 6.40 31.21
CA GLN A 76 3.35 6.99 32.23
C GLN A 76 1.91 7.17 31.71
N ALA A 77 1.73 7.55 30.45
CA ALA A 77 0.42 7.68 29.82
C ALA A 77 -0.29 6.32 29.61
N LEU A 78 0.48 5.24 29.41
CA LEU A 78 -0.05 3.88 29.26
C LEU A 78 -0.45 3.21 30.59
N ARG A 79 0.11 3.64 31.73
CA ARG A 79 -0.17 3.06 33.05
C ARG A 79 -1.64 2.99 33.43
N PRO A 80 -2.47 4.03 33.24
CA PRO A 80 -3.88 3.97 33.55
C PRO A 80 -4.65 2.91 32.78
N LEU A 81 -4.18 2.58 31.58
CA LEU A 81 -4.77 1.55 30.74
C LEU A 81 -4.60 0.15 31.31
N VAL A 82 -3.54 -0.11 32.06
CA VAL A 82 -3.22 -1.42 32.66
C VAL A 82 -3.88 -1.63 34.01
N LEU A 83 -3.98 -0.56 34.83
CA LEU A 83 -4.52 -0.65 36.20
C LEU A 83 -6.03 -0.96 36.25
N GLY A 84 -6.70 -0.99 35.06
CA GLY A 84 -8.07 -1.40 34.88
C GLY A 84 -8.33 -2.87 34.53
N GLY A 85 -7.29 -3.72 34.34
CA GLY A 85 -7.33 -5.19 34.11
C GLY A 85 -7.67 -5.61 32.68
N GLY A 86 -6.74 -6.08 31.88
CA GLY A 86 -6.93 -6.60 30.52
C GLY A 86 -6.15 -7.88 30.25
N VAL A 87 -6.72 -8.77 29.46
CA VAL A 87 -6.20 -10.08 29.07
C VAL A 87 -5.56 -10.00 27.68
N GLU A 88 -4.38 -10.64 27.48
CA GLU A 88 -3.70 -10.79 26.17
C GLU A 88 -4.66 -11.34 25.11
N ALA A 89 -4.77 -10.63 23.98
CA ALA A 89 -5.40 -11.19 22.80
C ALA A 89 -4.47 -12.27 22.20
N PRO A 90 -4.94 -13.51 21.98
CA PRO A 90 -4.12 -14.55 21.37
C PRO A 90 -3.60 -14.07 19.99
N ARG A 91 -2.34 -14.40 19.63
CA ARG A 91 -1.72 -14.09 18.33
C ARG A 91 -2.62 -14.45 17.13
N GLU A 92 -3.42 -15.51 17.27
CA GLU A 92 -4.43 -15.92 16.30
C GLU A 92 -5.51 -14.85 16.11
N SER A 93 -5.93 -14.17 17.18
CA SER A 93 -6.89 -13.06 17.14
C SER A 93 -6.33 -11.87 16.36
N LEU A 94 -5.03 -11.57 16.50
CA LEU A 94 -4.37 -10.51 15.75
C LEU A 94 -4.34 -10.81 14.25
N LEU A 95 -3.98 -12.03 13.87
CA LEU A 95 -3.96 -12.44 12.45
C LEU A 95 -5.36 -12.41 11.84
N ARG A 96 -6.37 -12.88 12.57
CA ARG A 96 -7.77 -12.76 12.15
C ARG A 96 -8.19 -11.29 12.00
N GLY A 97 -7.87 -10.46 12.98
CA GLY A 97 -8.15 -9.01 12.94
C GLY A 97 -7.49 -8.30 11.76
N ALA A 98 -6.29 -8.76 11.33
CA ALA A 98 -5.65 -8.25 10.14
C ALA A 98 -6.43 -8.62 8.85
N ILE A 99 -6.92 -9.86 8.75
CA ILE A 99 -7.78 -10.28 7.63
C ILE A 99 -9.11 -9.53 7.65
N ASP A 100 -9.73 -9.37 8.82
CA ASP A 100 -10.96 -8.58 8.96
C ASP A 100 -10.77 -7.12 8.54
N CYS A 101 -9.58 -6.55 8.79
CA CYS A 101 -9.19 -5.23 8.30
C CYS A 101 -9.17 -5.18 6.77
N GLU A 102 -8.56 -6.18 6.11
CA GLU A 102 -8.56 -6.26 4.65
C GLU A 102 -9.95 -6.43 4.05
N ILE A 103 -10.82 -7.23 4.68
CA ILE A 103 -12.22 -7.37 4.25
C ILE A 103 -12.93 -6.01 4.29
N ARG A 104 -12.72 -5.21 5.36
CA ARG A 104 -13.28 -3.85 5.44
C ARG A 104 -12.68 -2.92 4.39
N ASN A 105 -11.37 -2.97 4.15
CA ASN A 105 -10.68 -2.18 3.14
C ASN A 105 -11.23 -2.46 1.73
N LEU A 106 -11.41 -3.73 1.40
CA LEU A 106 -12.03 -4.16 0.13
C LEU A 106 -13.50 -3.71 0.02
N ALA A 107 -14.26 -3.77 1.11
CA ALA A 107 -15.63 -3.29 1.15
C ALA A 107 -15.70 -1.77 0.87
N LEU A 108 -14.79 -0.97 1.46
CA LEU A 108 -14.68 0.46 1.20
C LEU A 108 -14.35 0.77 -0.28
N VAL A 109 -13.40 0.02 -0.87
CA VAL A 109 -13.10 0.17 -2.31
C VAL A 109 -14.32 -0.15 -3.15
N ARG A 110 -15.04 -1.24 -2.85
CA ARG A 110 -16.28 -1.62 -3.55
C ARG A 110 -17.33 -0.51 -3.48
N GLU A 111 -17.56 0.09 -2.32
CA GLU A 111 -18.52 1.19 -2.14
C GLU A 111 -18.14 2.44 -2.93
N ARG A 112 -16.83 2.74 -3.03
CA ARG A 112 -16.32 3.91 -3.73
C ARG A 112 -16.10 3.68 -5.23
N LEU A 113 -16.17 2.44 -5.70
CA LEU A 113 -15.80 2.09 -7.07
C LEU A 113 -16.53 2.92 -8.13
N ALA A 114 -17.84 3.19 -7.93
CA ALA A 114 -18.66 4.01 -8.82
C ALA A 114 -18.28 5.51 -8.83
N ALA A 115 -17.55 5.98 -7.82
CA ALA A 115 -17.08 7.36 -7.75
C ALA A 115 -15.76 7.59 -8.50
N PHE A 116 -15.01 6.52 -8.81
CA PHE A 116 -13.79 6.62 -9.58
C PHE A 116 -14.09 6.72 -11.07
N PRO A 117 -13.42 7.60 -11.83
CA PRO A 117 -13.62 7.75 -13.28
C PRO A 117 -12.88 6.63 -14.05
N LEU A 118 -13.12 5.36 -13.69
CA LEU A 118 -12.37 4.21 -14.21
C LEU A 118 -12.54 4.05 -15.71
N LYS A 119 -13.74 4.28 -16.24
CA LYS A 119 -14.02 4.15 -17.67
C LYS A 119 -13.21 5.18 -18.47
N GLU A 120 -13.37 6.45 -18.14
CA GLU A 120 -12.69 7.55 -18.83
C GLU A 120 -11.16 7.45 -18.67
N LEU A 121 -10.70 7.07 -17.48
CA LEU A 121 -9.28 6.85 -17.24
C LEU A 121 -8.77 5.65 -18.02
N GLY A 122 -9.51 4.55 -18.06
CA GLY A 122 -9.19 3.36 -18.85
C GLY A 122 -9.02 3.67 -20.34
N GLU A 123 -9.94 4.46 -20.91
CA GLU A 123 -9.87 4.94 -22.30
C GLU A 123 -8.59 5.77 -22.54
N GLN A 124 -8.26 6.70 -21.64
CA GLN A 124 -7.08 7.57 -21.76
C GLN A 124 -5.77 6.79 -21.61
N LEU A 125 -5.70 5.87 -20.64
CA LEU A 125 -4.50 5.04 -20.43
C LEU A 125 -4.31 4.03 -21.55
N ALA A 126 -5.40 3.46 -22.09
CA ALA A 126 -5.33 2.55 -23.22
C ALA A 126 -4.88 3.24 -24.53
N ALA A 127 -5.09 4.57 -24.65
CA ALA A 127 -4.67 5.38 -25.78
C ALA A 127 -3.25 5.96 -25.62
N THR A 128 -2.74 6.04 -24.37
CA THR A 128 -1.39 6.59 -24.08
C THR A 128 -0.31 5.59 -24.51
N GLU A 129 0.55 5.95 -25.46
CA GLU A 129 1.62 5.07 -25.94
C GLU A 129 2.94 5.85 -26.06
N PRO A 130 3.99 5.44 -25.31
CA PRO A 130 4.03 4.37 -24.29
C PRO A 130 3.27 4.73 -23.02
N LEU A 131 2.92 3.72 -22.19
CA LEU A 131 2.37 3.90 -20.86
C LEU A 131 3.47 3.67 -19.80
N PRO A 132 4.07 4.73 -19.21
CA PRO A 132 4.95 4.59 -18.07
C PRO A 132 4.15 4.23 -16.81
N VAL A 133 4.68 3.27 -16.04
CA VAL A 133 4.15 2.82 -14.76
C VAL A 133 5.23 2.96 -13.70
N LEU A 134 5.01 3.83 -12.73
CA LEU A 134 5.98 4.18 -11.69
C LEU A 134 5.60 3.55 -10.35
N GLY A 135 6.56 2.92 -9.69
CA GLY A 135 6.42 2.47 -8.32
C GLY A 135 7.77 2.18 -7.67
N LEU A 136 8.11 2.93 -6.62
CA LEU A 136 9.39 2.79 -5.93
C LEU A 136 9.23 2.04 -4.61
N ARG A 137 10.31 1.39 -4.16
CA ARG A 137 10.39 0.68 -2.88
C ARG A 137 9.26 -0.37 -2.78
N VAL A 138 8.44 -0.34 -1.72
CA VAL A 138 7.34 -1.31 -1.53
C VAL A 138 6.27 -1.22 -2.63
N SER A 139 6.04 -0.03 -3.18
CA SER A 139 5.10 0.17 -4.30
C SER A 139 5.55 -0.49 -5.61
N CYS A 140 6.85 -0.86 -5.73
CA CYS A 140 7.38 -1.59 -6.87
C CYS A 140 6.63 -2.90 -7.14
N GLY A 141 6.27 -3.64 -6.09
CA GLY A 141 5.53 -4.92 -6.21
C GLY A 141 4.19 -4.74 -6.91
N LEU A 142 3.39 -3.75 -6.49
CA LEU A 142 2.09 -3.48 -7.08
C LEU A 142 2.23 -2.90 -8.50
N ALA A 143 3.17 -1.96 -8.71
CA ALA A 143 3.45 -1.41 -10.04
C ALA A 143 3.89 -2.51 -11.03
N THR A 144 4.70 -3.47 -10.58
CA THR A 144 5.12 -4.63 -11.38
C THR A 144 3.93 -5.51 -11.74
N THR A 145 3.06 -5.80 -10.78
CA THR A 145 1.85 -6.61 -11.01
C THR A 145 0.91 -5.90 -11.98
N PHE A 146 0.64 -4.60 -11.80
CA PHE A 146 -0.14 -3.82 -12.75
C PHE A 146 0.47 -3.86 -14.16
N ALA A 147 1.77 -3.58 -14.30
CA ALA A 147 2.46 -3.59 -15.59
C ALA A 147 2.45 -4.97 -16.24
N TYR A 148 2.54 -6.05 -15.45
CA TYR A 148 2.46 -7.43 -15.95
C TYR A 148 1.15 -7.68 -16.70
N TYR A 149 0.00 -7.32 -16.09
CA TYR A 149 -1.30 -7.51 -16.73
C TYR A 149 -1.56 -6.48 -17.84
N ALA A 150 -1.18 -5.22 -17.62
CA ALA A 150 -1.34 -4.18 -18.63
C ALA A 150 -0.61 -4.51 -19.95
N ARG A 151 0.57 -5.15 -19.90
CA ARG A 151 1.29 -5.63 -21.09
C ARG A 151 0.54 -6.66 -21.93
N ARG A 152 -0.46 -7.34 -21.36
CA ARG A 152 -1.30 -8.29 -22.12
C ARG A 152 -2.28 -7.57 -23.05
N ILE A 153 -2.63 -6.32 -22.76
CA ILE A 153 -3.66 -5.56 -23.46
C ILE A 153 -3.12 -4.27 -24.11
N HIS A 154 -1.96 -3.78 -23.64
CA HIS A 154 -1.34 -2.53 -24.10
C HIS A 154 -0.03 -2.79 -24.85
N PRO A 155 0.24 -2.08 -25.99
CA PRO A 155 1.40 -2.36 -26.85
C PRO A 155 2.75 -2.02 -26.21
N ASP A 156 2.86 -0.92 -25.43
CA ASP A 156 4.13 -0.48 -24.83
C ASP A 156 3.90 0.01 -23.39
N VAL A 157 4.19 -0.87 -22.41
CA VAL A 157 4.15 -0.53 -20.98
C VAL A 157 5.57 -0.48 -20.44
N ARG A 158 5.99 0.70 -19.96
CA ARG A 158 7.35 0.96 -19.44
C ARG A 158 7.33 1.06 -17.92
N LEU A 159 7.86 0.04 -17.26
CA LEU A 159 7.91 -0.06 -15.81
C LEU A 159 9.13 0.71 -15.26
N LEU A 160 8.90 1.65 -14.35
CA LEU A 160 9.88 2.52 -13.71
C LEU A 160 9.91 2.22 -12.18
N THR A 161 10.86 1.39 -11.76
CA THR A 161 10.96 0.91 -10.36
C THR A 161 12.24 1.30 -9.65
N HIS A 162 13.16 1.95 -10.36
CA HIS A 162 14.43 2.43 -9.83
C HIS A 162 14.39 3.94 -9.71
N GLY A 163 14.95 4.47 -8.62
CA GLY A 163 15.05 5.91 -8.37
C GLY A 163 16.25 6.53 -9.09
N GLY A 164 16.56 7.78 -8.72
CA GLY A 164 17.70 8.51 -9.26
C GLY A 164 17.47 9.04 -10.69
N SER A 165 18.57 9.22 -11.44
CA SER A 165 18.53 9.77 -12.80
C SER A 165 17.76 8.88 -13.79
N GLU A 166 17.84 7.57 -13.65
CA GLU A 166 17.12 6.61 -14.52
C GLU A 166 15.61 6.85 -14.52
N LEU A 167 15.04 7.25 -13.38
CA LEU A 167 13.62 7.55 -13.27
C LEU A 167 13.25 8.78 -14.09
N ALA A 168 14.03 9.86 -13.97
CA ALA A 168 13.83 11.08 -14.74
C ALA A 168 14.03 10.83 -16.24
N ASP A 169 15.09 10.09 -16.61
CA ASP A 169 15.38 9.70 -18.01
C ASP A 169 14.25 8.86 -18.61
N GLY A 170 13.70 7.91 -17.82
CA GLY A 170 12.58 7.07 -18.23
C GLY A 170 11.30 7.88 -18.51
N LEU A 171 10.94 8.81 -17.63
CA LEU A 171 9.80 9.71 -17.82
C LEU A 171 10.00 10.63 -19.03
N HIS A 172 11.20 11.21 -19.18
CA HIS A 172 11.54 12.05 -20.32
C HIS A 172 11.47 11.28 -21.63
N ALA A 173 12.03 10.08 -21.69
CA ALA A 173 12.00 9.21 -22.87
C ALA A 173 10.55 8.78 -23.20
N ALA A 174 9.71 8.48 -22.22
CA ALA A 174 8.31 8.15 -22.41
C ALA A 174 7.56 9.34 -23.02
N ARG A 175 7.75 10.57 -22.47
CA ARG A 175 7.10 11.77 -22.99
C ARG A 175 7.51 12.08 -24.44
N ARG A 176 8.79 11.95 -24.74
CA ARG A 176 9.28 12.15 -26.13
C ARG A 176 8.76 11.12 -27.12
N ALA A 177 8.45 9.92 -26.65
CA ALA A 177 7.86 8.85 -27.46
C ALA A 177 6.34 9.01 -27.66
N GLY A 178 5.69 9.97 -26.99
CA GLY A 178 4.26 10.25 -27.13
C GLY A 178 3.41 10.00 -25.91
N ALA A 179 3.98 9.59 -24.78
CA ALA A 179 3.21 9.40 -23.55
C ALA A 179 2.49 10.68 -23.14
N GLU A 180 1.23 10.55 -22.74
CA GLU A 180 0.40 11.64 -22.19
C GLU A 180 0.13 11.43 -20.69
N TRP A 181 0.17 10.18 -20.24
CA TRP A 181 -0.08 9.79 -18.86
C TRP A 181 1.07 8.99 -18.26
N VAL A 182 1.13 9.01 -16.93
CA VAL A 182 1.88 8.07 -16.11
C VAL A 182 0.97 7.47 -15.04
N VAL A 183 0.98 6.16 -14.88
CA VAL A 183 0.37 5.50 -13.73
C VAL A 183 1.41 5.45 -12.61
N ALA A 184 1.10 6.00 -11.46
CA ALA A 184 1.97 6.03 -10.30
C ALA A 184 1.36 5.25 -9.13
N VAL A 185 2.11 4.29 -8.61
CA VAL A 185 1.78 3.60 -7.35
C VAL A 185 2.60 4.22 -6.23
N VAL A 186 1.94 4.87 -5.28
CA VAL A 186 2.61 5.58 -4.18
C VAL A 186 1.87 5.34 -2.87
N LEU A 187 2.32 4.35 -2.11
CA LEU A 187 1.74 3.93 -0.82
C LEU A 187 2.76 3.24 0.08
N PRO A 188 2.44 3.10 1.37
CA PRO A 188 1.68 4.04 2.20
C PRO A 188 2.59 5.17 2.68
N ARG A 189 3.90 4.99 2.53
CA ARG A 189 4.96 5.97 2.87
C ARG A 189 5.55 6.50 1.58
N TYR A 190 5.33 7.76 1.30
CA TYR A 190 5.69 8.38 0.02
C TYR A 190 7.19 8.63 -0.07
N PRO A 191 7.94 7.92 -0.94
CA PRO A 191 9.36 8.21 -1.16
C PRO A 191 9.51 9.63 -1.75
N ALA A 192 10.45 10.42 -1.21
CA ALA A 192 10.71 11.76 -1.72
C ALA A 192 11.05 11.75 -3.23
N GLU A 193 11.80 10.74 -3.67
CA GLU A 193 12.15 10.56 -5.08
C GLU A 193 10.92 10.34 -5.98
N ALA A 194 9.90 9.62 -5.48
CA ALA A 194 8.65 9.42 -6.23
C ALA A 194 7.91 10.75 -6.41
N LEU A 195 7.78 11.53 -5.33
CA LEU A 195 7.13 12.85 -5.39
C LEU A 195 7.87 13.82 -6.32
N GLN A 196 9.22 13.84 -6.26
CA GLN A 196 10.04 14.65 -7.17
C GLN A 196 9.88 14.21 -8.63
N ALA A 197 9.79 12.90 -8.89
CA ALA A 197 9.58 12.37 -10.23
C ALA A 197 8.19 12.74 -10.78
N LEU A 198 7.16 12.73 -9.93
CA LEU A 198 5.81 13.14 -10.34
C LEU A 198 5.71 14.65 -10.59
N ASP A 199 6.39 15.49 -9.79
CA ASP A 199 6.54 16.91 -10.08
C ASP A 199 7.24 17.15 -11.43
N TYR A 200 8.30 16.37 -11.70
CA TYR A 200 8.98 16.42 -13.00
C TYR A 200 8.09 15.92 -14.15
N ALA A 201 7.31 14.85 -13.96
CA ALA A 201 6.34 14.37 -14.94
C ALA A 201 5.34 15.47 -15.32
N GLY A 202 4.82 16.20 -14.32
CA GLY A 202 3.95 17.37 -14.57
C GLY A 202 4.63 18.48 -15.38
N LYS A 203 5.92 18.78 -15.09
CA LYS A 203 6.71 19.74 -15.88
C LYS A 203 6.95 19.30 -17.33
N LEU A 204 6.99 18.00 -17.59
CA LEU A 204 7.04 17.42 -18.94
C LEU A 204 5.68 17.46 -19.65
N GLY A 205 4.59 17.80 -18.95
CA GLY A 205 3.23 17.76 -19.47
C GLY A 205 2.62 16.35 -19.49
N LEU A 206 3.12 15.43 -18.64
CA LEU A 206 2.45 14.16 -18.35
C LEU A 206 1.37 14.38 -17.29
N ARG A 207 0.22 13.78 -17.49
CA ARG A 207 -0.83 13.67 -16.47
C ARG A 207 -0.56 12.47 -15.59
N VAL A 208 -0.93 12.56 -14.34
CA VAL A 208 -0.66 11.53 -13.32
C VAL A 208 -1.96 10.84 -12.89
N ALA A 209 -2.05 9.53 -13.06
CA ALA A 209 -3.05 8.68 -12.42
C ALA A 209 -2.38 7.97 -11.24
N ALA A 210 -2.75 8.33 -10.02
CA ALA A 210 -2.12 7.79 -8.81
C ALA A 210 -2.99 6.71 -8.14
N ILE A 211 -2.42 5.54 -7.88
CA ILE A 211 -2.95 4.53 -6.97
C ILE A 211 -2.27 4.76 -5.62
N THR A 212 -3.04 5.16 -4.61
CA THR A 212 -2.51 5.65 -3.34
C THR A 212 -3.48 5.34 -2.18
N ASP A 213 -3.08 5.61 -0.95
CA ASP A 213 -3.90 5.47 0.25
C ASP A 213 -4.44 6.81 0.77
N SER A 214 -4.34 7.88 -0.03
CA SER A 214 -4.80 9.23 0.36
C SER A 214 -5.58 9.90 -0.76
N ALA A 215 -6.85 10.19 -0.52
CA ALA A 215 -7.70 10.93 -1.45
C ALA A 215 -7.18 12.35 -1.78
N GLY A 216 -6.37 12.93 -0.90
CA GLY A 216 -5.74 14.25 -1.10
C GLY A 216 -4.36 14.20 -1.77
N PHE A 217 -3.97 13.07 -2.39
CA PHE A 217 -2.69 12.95 -3.09
C PHE A 217 -2.65 13.90 -4.32
N PRO A 218 -1.55 14.63 -4.55
CA PRO A 218 -1.45 15.58 -5.67
C PRO A 218 -1.25 14.84 -7.00
N ALA A 219 -2.35 14.51 -7.67
CA ALA A 219 -2.38 13.89 -9.00
C ALA A 219 -3.60 14.36 -9.79
N ASP A 220 -3.60 14.18 -11.12
CA ASP A 220 -4.74 14.54 -11.97
C ASP A 220 -5.94 13.62 -11.73
N VAL A 221 -5.69 12.34 -11.50
CA VAL A 221 -6.69 11.35 -11.06
C VAL A 221 -6.13 10.56 -9.89
N VAL A 222 -6.90 10.51 -8.81
CA VAL A 222 -6.55 9.76 -7.59
C VAL A 222 -7.48 8.57 -7.45
N LEU A 223 -6.90 7.38 -7.40
CA LEU A 223 -7.55 6.12 -7.08
C LEU A 223 -7.10 5.73 -5.67
N ASP A 224 -7.86 6.16 -4.66
CA ASP A 224 -7.52 5.92 -3.26
C ASP A 224 -8.09 4.62 -2.73
N ALA A 225 -7.23 3.82 -2.14
CA ALA A 225 -7.60 2.58 -1.46
C ALA A 225 -6.81 2.46 -0.14
N PRO A 226 -7.48 2.11 0.96
CA PRO A 226 -6.80 1.97 2.24
C PRO A 226 -5.83 0.78 2.22
N VAL A 227 -4.76 0.89 2.98
CA VAL A 227 -3.81 -0.19 3.24
C VAL A 227 -4.09 -0.84 4.58
N GLY A 228 -3.86 -2.15 4.70
CA GLY A 228 -3.95 -2.84 5.99
C GLY A 228 -2.70 -2.58 6.81
N ASP A 229 -2.86 -2.08 8.02
CA ASP A 229 -1.79 -1.65 8.91
C ASP A 229 -1.72 -2.44 10.24
N ARG A 230 -2.53 -3.48 10.38
CA ARG A 230 -2.63 -4.31 11.59
C ARG A 230 -1.42 -5.21 11.84
N LEU A 231 -0.61 -5.48 10.81
CA LEU A 231 0.59 -6.28 10.90
C LEU A 231 1.85 -5.39 10.90
N VAL A 232 3.01 -5.99 11.13
CA VAL A 232 4.31 -5.28 11.07
C VAL A 232 4.55 -4.65 9.69
N PHE A 233 4.05 -5.29 8.63
CA PHE A 233 4.13 -4.80 7.26
C PHE A 233 2.74 -4.47 6.72
N ASP A 234 2.67 -3.44 5.87
CA ASP A 234 1.43 -3.04 5.22
C ASP A 234 0.93 -4.12 4.26
N SER A 235 -0.38 -4.36 4.28
CA SER A 235 -1.03 -5.14 3.24
C SER A 235 -1.58 -4.21 2.15
N HIS A 236 -1.37 -4.59 0.90
CA HIS A 236 -1.82 -3.83 -0.27
C HIS A 236 -2.97 -4.53 -1.01
N ALA A 237 -3.78 -5.35 -0.32
CA ALA A 237 -4.84 -6.13 -0.95
C ALA A 237 -5.89 -5.23 -1.63
N ALA A 238 -6.37 -4.20 -0.94
CA ALA A 238 -7.36 -3.29 -1.50
C ALA A 238 -6.79 -2.39 -2.63
N PRO A 239 -5.59 -1.78 -2.51
CA PRO A 239 -4.93 -1.13 -3.64
C PRO A 239 -4.70 -2.03 -4.85
N LEU A 240 -4.35 -3.31 -4.64
CA LEU A 240 -4.18 -4.27 -5.72
C LEU A 240 -5.51 -4.55 -6.43
N ALA A 241 -6.59 -4.78 -5.69
CA ALA A 241 -7.92 -5.00 -6.29
C ALA A 241 -8.35 -3.79 -7.14
N LEU A 242 -8.12 -2.57 -6.67
CA LEU A 242 -8.42 -1.34 -7.43
C LEU A 242 -7.53 -1.21 -8.68
N ALA A 243 -6.26 -1.56 -8.57
CA ALA A 243 -5.34 -1.60 -9.72
C ALA A 243 -5.83 -2.58 -10.81
N MET A 244 -6.34 -3.75 -10.41
CA MET A 244 -6.89 -4.74 -11.36
C MET A 244 -8.19 -4.24 -12.00
N ALA A 245 -9.05 -3.53 -11.25
CA ALA A 245 -10.23 -2.89 -11.83
C ALA A 245 -9.86 -1.82 -12.89
N LEU A 246 -8.74 -1.11 -12.69
CA LEU A 246 -8.24 -0.17 -13.70
C LEU A 246 -7.72 -0.91 -14.96
N VAL A 247 -7.01 -2.03 -14.81
CA VAL A 247 -6.59 -2.86 -15.95
C VAL A 247 -7.79 -3.36 -16.75
N GLU A 248 -8.86 -3.78 -16.06
CA GLU A 248 -10.11 -4.20 -16.72
C GLU A 248 -10.75 -3.05 -17.50
N ALA A 249 -10.82 -1.85 -16.90
CA ALA A 249 -11.33 -0.67 -17.58
C ALA A 249 -10.50 -0.31 -18.84
N MET A 250 -9.18 -0.50 -18.80
CA MET A 250 -8.31 -0.35 -19.98
C MET A 250 -8.60 -1.41 -21.05
N ALA A 251 -8.89 -2.66 -20.64
CA ALA A 251 -9.23 -3.74 -21.55
C ALA A 251 -10.57 -3.50 -22.26
N ASP A 252 -11.58 -3.05 -21.52
CA ASP A 252 -12.91 -2.72 -22.03
C ASP A 252 -12.89 -1.53 -23.00
N ALA A 253 -11.97 -0.59 -22.81
CA ALA A 253 -11.84 0.57 -23.68
C ALA A 253 -11.44 0.20 -25.13
N VAL A 254 -10.74 -0.92 -25.32
CA VAL A 254 -10.19 -1.34 -26.63
C VAL A 254 -10.41 -2.85 -26.88
N PRO A 255 -11.65 -3.34 -26.90
CA PRO A 255 -11.95 -4.76 -26.82
C PRO A 255 -11.38 -5.58 -27.98
N LEU A 256 -11.32 -5.04 -29.19
CA LEU A 256 -10.73 -5.74 -30.34
C LEU A 256 -9.23 -5.91 -30.20
N ARG A 257 -8.52 -4.87 -29.74
CA ARG A 257 -7.08 -4.94 -29.46
C ARG A 257 -6.79 -5.89 -28.32
N THR A 258 -7.56 -5.79 -27.24
CA THR A 258 -7.46 -6.68 -26.08
C THR A 258 -7.55 -8.13 -26.50
N ARG A 259 -8.61 -8.49 -27.24
CA ARG A 259 -8.82 -9.86 -27.73
C ARG A 259 -7.63 -10.34 -28.59
N ALA A 260 -7.21 -9.55 -29.57
CA ALA A 260 -6.13 -9.94 -30.46
C ALA A 260 -4.80 -10.20 -29.70
N ARG A 261 -4.50 -9.38 -28.69
CA ARG A 261 -3.29 -9.52 -27.87
C ARG A 261 -3.36 -10.69 -26.91
N LEU A 262 -4.54 -10.98 -26.34
CA LEU A 262 -4.74 -12.16 -25.51
C LEU A 262 -4.62 -13.44 -26.35
N ASP A 263 -5.20 -13.50 -27.54
CA ASP A 263 -5.08 -14.63 -28.45
C ASP A 263 -3.61 -14.86 -28.90
N GLU A 264 -2.84 -13.78 -29.09
CA GLU A 264 -1.39 -13.84 -29.38
C GLU A 264 -0.61 -14.39 -28.19
N TYR A 265 -0.92 -13.92 -26.98
CA TYR A 265 -0.28 -14.40 -25.75
C TYR A 265 -0.54 -15.89 -25.50
N GLU A 266 -1.78 -16.35 -25.64
CA GLU A 266 -2.12 -17.77 -25.47
C GLU A 266 -1.35 -18.65 -26.47
N ARG A 267 -1.28 -18.26 -27.73
CA ARG A 267 -0.47 -18.98 -28.73
C ARG A 267 1.01 -19.05 -28.34
N MET A 268 1.59 -17.93 -27.90
CA MET A 268 2.98 -17.89 -27.44
C MET A 268 3.18 -18.80 -26.23
N ALA A 269 2.24 -18.79 -25.27
CA ALA A 269 2.30 -19.60 -24.08
C ALA A 269 2.22 -21.11 -24.40
N GLU A 270 1.39 -21.50 -25.36
CA GLU A 270 1.31 -22.88 -25.88
C GLU A 270 2.61 -23.29 -26.58
N GLU A 271 3.12 -22.47 -27.50
CA GLU A 271 4.35 -22.73 -28.26
C GLU A 271 5.57 -22.88 -27.35
N THR A 272 5.63 -22.11 -26.27
CA THR A 272 6.77 -22.13 -25.33
C THR A 272 6.59 -23.12 -24.17
N GLY A 273 5.42 -23.76 -24.06
CA GLY A 273 5.11 -24.62 -22.90
C GLY A 273 5.16 -23.86 -21.57
N THR A 274 4.75 -22.60 -21.58
CA THR A 274 4.84 -21.71 -20.39
C THR A 274 4.02 -22.25 -19.21
N PHE A 275 2.89 -22.88 -19.47
CA PHE A 275 2.01 -23.46 -18.46
C PHE A 275 1.99 -24.98 -18.57
N LEU A 276 1.86 -25.65 -17.43
CA LEU A 276 1.62 -27.09 -17.41
C LEU A 276 0.23 -27.40 -17.98
N PRO A 277 0.06 -28.52 -18.72
CA PRO A 277 -1.26 -28.96 -19.15
C PRO A 277 -2.22 -29.06 -17.95
N GLY A 278 -3.48 -28.68 -18.14
CA GLY A 278 -4.49 -28.56 -17.06
C GLY A 278 -4.80 -29.84 -16.27
N ASP A 279 -4.28 -31.00 -16.68
CA ASP A 279 -4.46 -32.29 -16.00
C ASP A 279 -3.42 -32.55 -14.89
N VAL A 280 -2.54 -31.57 -14.57
CA VAL A 280 -1.43 -31.72 -13.58
C VAL A 280 -1.66 -30.89 -12.31
N ALA A 281 -2.82 -30.23 -12.16
CA ALA A 281 -3.17 -29.44 -10.97
C ALA A 281 -4.24 -30.11 -10.10
#